data_91ee872f830efc59ca8d25b3a404e94a
#
_entry.id   91ee872f830efc59ca8d25b3a404e94a
#
_cell.length_a   1.000
_cell.length_b   1.000
_cell.length_c   1.000
_cell.angle_alpha   90.00
_cell.angle_beta   90.00
_cell.angle_gamma   90.00
#
_symmetry.space_group_name_H-M   'P 1'
#
loop_
_entity.id
_entity.type
_entity.pdbx_description
1 polymer ?
#
loop_
_entity_poly.entity_id
_entity_poly.type
_entity_poly.pdbx_seq_one_letter_code
_entity_poly.pdbx_strand_id
1 'polypeptide(L)'
;MPDFVGQDFRQVEHDYSKEFNFILIDSVYPKGQQPGIIYQQDPLPGSKIKKGRNVYAIIVAVTPEKTVMPNLKGISLREAIGRLESSGLDVDYLDYVSYSYKNNIIEQYYQGHPIEPGTELVKGSKIMLSVGIGDDKTDIKVPNLIGKPAEEAKRLLNLAGLNLGEEVSEDSDSIQYMCIRMMSPGPSSNKVKPGTFINVRYHSNRTMDFNKEMDELLHEDSVINRPQSFVLDTITDTFTEPIETTDYENEDEDEF
;
A
#
# COMPACT_ATOMS: atom_id res chain seq x y z
N MET A 1 36.66 -3.13 -10.06
CA MET A 1 35.38 -2.49 -10.45
C MET A 1 35.02 -1.45 -9.40
N PRO A 2 34.93 -0.15 -9.74
CA PRO A 2 34.42 0.86 -8.83
C PRO A 2 32.94 0.63 -8.52
N ASP A 3 32.46 1.26 -7.46
CA ASP A 3 31.03 1.29 -7.14
C ASP A 3 30.40 2.54 -7.78
N PHE A 4 29.49 2.32 -8.70
CA PHE A 4 28.75 3.35 -9.41
C PHE A 4 27.29 3.43 -8.97
N VAL A 5 26.83 2.51 -8.14
CA VAL A 5 25.44 2.51 -7.65
C VAL A 5 25.17 3.78 -6.84
N GLY A 6 24.06 4.45 -7.10
CA GLY A 6 23.70 5.73 -6.48
C GLY A 6 24.31 6.97 -7.14
N GLN A 7 25.14 6.82 -8.19
CA GLN A 7 25.74 7.93 -8.94
C GLN A 7 24.95 8.21 -10.23
N ASP A 8 25.03 9.43 -10.75
CA ASP A 8 24.42 9.81 -12.02
C ASP A 8 25.09 9.07 -13.19
N PHE A 9 24.29 8.38 -13.99
CA PHE A 9 24.80 7.53 -15.09
C PHE A 9 25.58 8.32 -16.15
N ARG A 10 25.11 9.52 -16.52
CA ARG A 10 25.77 10.33 -17.56
C ARG A 10 27.12 10.86 -17.08
N GLN A 11 27.19 11.21 -15.80
CA GLN A 11 28.46 11.68 -15.21
C GLN A 11 29.46 10.53 -15.12
N VAL A 12 29.02 9.36 -14.64
CA VAL A 12 29.89 8.17 -14.58
C VAL A 12 30.36 7.73 -15.96
N GLU A 13 29.44 7.68 -16.95
CA GLU A 13 29.77 7.36 -18.32
C GLU A 13 30.83 8.32 -18.90
N HIS A 14 30.68 9.63 -18.68
CA HIS A 14 31.64 10.64 -19.12
C HIS A 14 33.00 10.46 -18.45
N ASP A 15 33.04 10.32 -17.12
CA ASP A 15 34.28 10.32 -16.35
C ASP A 15 35.10 9.03 -16.56
N TYR A 16 34.44 7.91 -16.77
CA TYR A 16 35.07 6.59 -16.91
C TYR A 16 35.05 6.02 -18.33
N SER A 17 34.65 6.81 -19.34
CA SER A 17 34.55 6.39 -20.77
C SER A 17 35.89 5.84 -21.34
N LYS A 18 37.02 6.24 -20.80
CA LYS A 18 38.37 5.74 -21.21
C LYS A 18 38.72 4.38 -20.59
N GLU A 19 38.03 3.98 -19.54
CA GLU A 19 38.31 2.78 -18.77
C GLU A 19 37.31 1.66 -19.03
N PHE A 20 36.03 2.02 -19.22
CA PHE A 20 34.94 1.09 -19.35
C PHE A 20 34.01 1.51 -20.49
N ASN A 21 33.31 0.53 -21.04
CA ASN A 21 32.23 0.75 -22.00
C ASN A 21 30.89 0.53 -21.28
N PHE A 22 30.15 1.60 -21.04
CA PHE A 22 28.86 1.55 -20.34
C PHE A 22 27.73 1.17 -21.31
N ILE A 23 26.89 0.23 -20.90
CA ILE A 23 25.72 -0.22 -21.64
C ILE A 23 24.50 -0.14 -20.71
N LEU A 24 23.60 0.74 -21.05
CA LEU A 24 22.30 0.80 -20.39
C LEU A 24 21.43 -0.35 -20.90
N ILE A 25 21.04 -1.27 -20.00
CA ILE A 25 20.24 -2.45 -20.34
C ILE A 25 18.79 -2.30 -19.97
N ASP A 26 18.47 -1.52 -18.92
CA ASP A 26 17.10 -1.37 -18.43
C ASP A 26 16.97 -0.11 -17.55
N SER A 27 15.73 0.24 -17.24
CA SER A 27 15.41 1.29 -16.28
C SER A 27 14.26 0.86 -15.36
N VAL A 28 14.40 1.16 -14.07
CA VAL A 28 13.43 0.83 -13.03
C VAL A 28 12.88 2.11 -12.38
N TYR A 29 11.70 2.05 -11.79
CA TYR A 29 11.08 3.21 -11.13
C TYR A 29 10.83 2.93 -9.63
N PRO A 30 11.89 2.85 -8.79
CA PRO A 30 11.74 2.70 -7.35
C PRO A 30 11.23 4.00 -6.73
N LYS A 31 10.29 3.90 -5.79
CA LYS A 31 9.74 5.08 -5.09
C LYS A 31 10.85 5.83 -4.33
N GLY A 32 10.88 7.15 -4.48
CA GLY A 32 11.77 8.03 -3.68
C GLY A 32 13.22 8.12 -4.14
N GLN A 33 13.61 7.50 -5.24
CA GLN A 33 14.95 7.66 -5.80
C GLN A 33 14.98 8.71 -6.93
N GLN A 34 16.14 9.37 -7.07
CA GLN A 34 16.30 10.38 -8.11
C GLN A 34 16.45 9.74 -9.49
N PRO A 35 15.77 10.27 -10.52
CA PRO A 35 15.90 9.78 -11.89
C PRO A 35 17.33 9.94 -12.41
N GLY A 36 17.77 8.98 -13.25
CA GLY A 36 19.08 9.01 -13.92
C GLY A 36 20.23 8.41 -13.12
N ILE A 37 20.05 8.08 -11.83
CA ILE A 37 21.08 7.41 -11.05
C ILE A 37 21.15 5.91 -11.38
N ILE A 38 22.34 5.33 -11.22
CA ILE A 38 22.56 3.90 -11.41
C ILE A 38 21.93 3.15 -10.23
N TYR A 39 20.94 2.32 -10.54
CA TYR A 39 20.25 1.47 -9.57
C TYR A 39 20.99 0.16 -9.33
N GLN A 40 21.53 -0.42 -10.39
CA GLN A 40 22.29 -1.67 -10.35
C GLN A 40 23.37 -1.67 -11.43
N GLN A 41 24.49 -2.33 -11.17
CA GLN A 41 25.57 -2.53 -12.14
C GLN A 41 26.00 -3.98 -12.21
N ASP A 42 26.48 -4.38 -13.38
CA ASP A 42 27.20 -5.63 -13.62
C ASP A 42 28.43 -5.34 -14.51
N PRO A 43 29.67 -5.68 -14.07
CA PRO A 43 30.08 -6.46 -12.89
C PRO A 43 29.89 -5.73 -11.56
N LEU A 44 29.66 -6.50 -10.51
CA LEU A 44 29.47 -5.99 -9.15
C LEU A 44 30.69 -5.17 -8.66
N PRO A 45 30.50 -4.17 -7.78
CA PRO A 45 31.57 -3.43 -7.15
C PRO A 45 32.64 -4.34 -6.52
N GLY A 46 33.92 -3.97 -6.61
CA GLY A 46 35.04 -4.77 -6.10
C GLY A 46 35.46 -5.95 -7.00
N SER A 47 34.74 -6.29 -8.05
CA SER A 47 35.08 -7.37 -8.99
C SER A 47 36.39 -7.06 -9.73
N LYS A 48 37.23 -8.10 -9.98
CA LYS A 48 38.43 -7.98 -10.82
C LYS A 48 38.02 -8.02 -12.29
N ILE A 49 38.25 -6.93 -13.01
CA ILE A 49 37.87 -6.79 -14.42
C ILE A 49 39.06 -6.26 -15.24
N LYS A 50 39.01 -6.51 -16.56
CA LYS A 50 40.02 -5.96 -17.52
C LYS A 50 39.56 -4.58 -18.00
N LYS A 51 40.53 -3.71 -18.38
CA LYS A 51 40.23 -2.44 -19.07
C LYS A 51 39.42 -2.68 -20.34
N GLY A 52 38.48 -1.77 -20.66
CA GLY A 52 37.63 -1.86 -21.82
C GLY A 52 36.48 -2.88 -21.70
N ARG A 53 36.25 -3.43 -20.50
CA ARG A 53 35.12 -4.32 -20.25
C ARG A 53 33.79 -3.54 -20.32
N ASN A 54 32.76 -4.18 -20.82
CA ASN A 54 31.40 -3.64 -20.74
C ASN A 54 30.93 -3.63 -19.29
N VAL A 55 30.33 -2.51 -18.89
CA VAL A 55 29.63 -2.32 -17.62
C VAL A 55 28.17 -2.14 -17.96
N TYR A 56 27.36 -3.10 -17.58
CA TYR A 56 25.93 -3.05 -17.76
C TYR A 56 25.29 -2.31 -16.59
N ALA A 57 24.44 -1.34 -16.88
CA ALA A 57 23.78 -0.53 -15.87
C ALA A 57 22.27 -0.60 -16.03
N ILE A 58 21.58 -0.67 -14.89
CA ILE A 58 20.16 -0.37 -14.77
C ILE A 58 20.05 0.97 -14.07
N ILE A 59 19.30 1.91 -14.62
CA ILE A 59 19.12 3.24 -14.03
C ILE A 59 17.74 3.43 -13.46
N VAL A 60 17.61 4.43 -12.59
CA VAL A 60 16.28 4.93 -12.19
C VAL A 60 15.66 5.68 -13.37
N ALA A 61 14.47 5.26 -13.78
CA ALA A 61 13.77 5.82 -14.93
C ALA A 61 13.46 7.31 -14.74
N VAL A 62 13.69 8.09 -15.77
CA VAL A 62 13.36 9.52 -15.82
C VAL A 62 11.84 9.74 -15.93
N THR A 63 11.17 8.83 -16.63
CA THR A 63 9.72 8.89 -16.84
C THR A 63 9.07 7.67 -16.18
N PRO A 64 8.05 7.87 -15.34
CA PRO A 64 7.34 6.76 -14.75
C PRO A 64 6.62 5.93 -15.81
N GLU A 65 6.62 4.63 -15.63
CA GLU A 65 5.87 3.72 -16.48
C GLU A 65 4.37 4.00 -16.35
N LYS A 66 3.69 4.14 -17.49
CA LYS A 66 2.25 4.40 -17.52
C LYS A 66 1.45 3.12 -17.74
N THR A 67 0.25 3.12 -17.26
CA THR A 67 -0.76 2.08 -17.45
C THR A 67 -2.13 2.72 -17.66
N VAL A 68 -3.13 1.90 -17.96
CA VAL A 68 -4.49 2.35 -18.23
C VAL A 68 -5.43 1.82 -17.17
N MET A 69 -6.32 2.67 -16.67
CA MET A 69 -7.35 2.30 -15.69
C MET A 69 -8.31 1.26 -16.29
N PRO A 70 -8.42 0.04 -15.73
CA PRO A 70 -9.40 -0.94 -16.18
C PRO A 70 -10.82 -0.56 -15.76
N ASN A 71 -11.83 -1.12 -16.44
CA ASN A 71 -13.21 -1.02 -16.00
C ASN A 71 -13.49 -2.03 -14.88
N LEU A 72 -13.79 -1.52 -13.68
CA LEU A 72 -14.05 -2.33 -12.49
C LEU A 72 -15.50 -2.25 -12.03
N LYS A 73 -16.30 -1.33 -12.58
CA LYS A 73 -17.71 -1.15 -12.20
C LYS A 73 -18.52 -2.41 -12.53
N GLY A 74 -19.30 -2.89 -11.57
CA GLY A 74 -20.20 -4.02 -11.74
C GLY A 74 -19.58 -5.40 -11.65
N ILE A 75 -18.27 -5.53 -11.46
CA ILE A 75 -17.59 -6.81 -11.25
C ILE A 75 -17.36 -7.11 -9.77
N SER A 76 -16.98 -8.35 -9.45
CA SER A 76 -16.69 -8.75 -8.07
C SER A 76 -15.38 -8.12 -7.56
N LEU A 77 -15.28 -7.89 -6.24
CA LEU A 77 -14.06 -7.38 -5.59
C LEU A 77 -12.83 -8.23 -5.94
N ARG A 78 -12.95 -9.55 -5.93
CA ARG A 78 -11.83 -10.45 -6.29
C ARG A 78 -11.34 -10.23 -7.72
N GLU A 79 -12.25 -10.08 -8.65
CA GLU A 79 -11.91 -9.82 -10.06
C GLU A 79 -11.32 -8.42 -10.23
N ALA A 80 -11.85 -7.42 -9.52
CA ALA A 80 -11.34 -6.05 -9.55
C ALA A 80 -9.89 -5.98 -9.06
N ILE A 81 -9.56 -6.64 -7.94
CA ILE A 81 -8.19 -6.72 -7.42
C ILE A 81 -7.28 -7.36 -8.47
N GLY A 82 -7.66 -8.48 -9.08
CA GLY A 82 -6.87 -9.13 -10.12
C GLY A 82 -6.65 -8.26 -11.36
N ARG A 83 -7.65 -7.47 -11.78
CA ARG A 83 -7.52 -6.53 -12.89
C ARG A 83 -6.58 -5.36 -12.56
N LEU A 84 -6.64 -4.82 -11.34
CA LEU A 84 -5.71 -3.78 -10.88
C LEU A 84 -4.28 -4.32 -10.86
N GLU A 85 -4.05 -5.48 -10.24
CA GLU A 85 -2.74 -6.14 -10.19
C GLU A 85 -2.17 -6.36 -11.62
N SER A 86 -2.99 -6.87 -12.54
CA SER A 86 -2.60 -7.09 -13.94
C SER A 86 -2.26 -5.81 -14.68
N SER A 87 -2.87 -4.70 -14.30
CA SER A 87 -2.58 -3.36 -14.84
C SER A 87 -1.43 -2.66 -14.11
N GLY A 88 -0.83 -3.30 -13.10
CA GLY A 88 0.21 -2.68 -12.26
C GLY A 88 -0.31 -1.52 -11.41
N LEU A 89 -1.59 -1.57 -11.03
CA LEU A 89 -2.23 -0.62 -10.12
C LEU A 89 -2.48 -1.29 -8.77
N ASP A 90 -2.49 -0.49 -7.70
CA ASP A 90 -2.69 -0.97 -6.34
C ASP A 90 -4.07 -0.57 -5.82
N VAL A 91 -4.61 -1.36 -4.89
CA VAL A 91 -5.76 -0.94 -4.09
C VAL A 91 -5.28 0.06 -3.03
N ASP A 92 -5.92 1.22 -2.91
CA ASP A 92 -5.70 2.16 -1.80
C ASP A 92 -6.41 1.64 -0.56
N TYR A 93 -7.73 1.71 -0.60
CA TYR A 93 -8.61 1.11 0.41
C TYR A 93 -9.97 0.78 -0.20
N LEU A 94 -10.74 -0.03 0.53
CA LEU A 94 -12.10 -0.44 0.20
C LEU A 94 -13.07 0.36 1.06
N ASP A 95 -13.97 1.10 0.41
CA ASP A 95 -15.07 1.82 1.06
C ASP A 95 -16.37 1.05 0.86
N TYR A 96 -16.92 0.52 1.95
CA TYR A 96 -18.14 -0.28 1.89
C TYR A 96 -19.38 0.58 2.05
N VAL A 97 -20.22 0.59 1.03
CA VAL A 97 -21.47 1.36 0.97
C VAL A 97 -22.70 0.47 0.90
N SER A 98 -23.84 1.02 1.28
CA SER A 98 -25.13 0.30 1.23
C SER A 98 -25.52 0.04 -0.22
N TYR A 99 -25.50 -1.23 -0.62
CA TYR A 99 -25.84 -1.68 -1.96
C TYR A 99 -26.26 -3.16 -1.91
N SER A 100 -27.23 -3.57 -2.70
CA SER A 100 -27.85 -4.92 -2.61
C SER A 100 -26.89 -6.05 -2.98
N TYR A 101 -25.94 -5.82 -3.89
CA TYR A 101 -24.99 -6.85 -4.31
C TYR A 101 -23.72 -6.79 -3.47
N LYS A 102 -23.49 -7.86 -2.67
CA LYS A 102 -22.32 -8.00 -1.81
C LYS A 102 -21.03 -8.15 -2.61
N ASN A 103 -19.98 -7.45 -2.17
CA ASN A 103 -18.64 -7.49 -2.77
C ASN A 103 -18.63 -7.16 -4.28
N ASN A 104 -19.58 -6.36 -4.73
CA ASN A 104 -19.62 -5.83 -6.10
C ASN A 104 -19.05 -4.42 -6.12
N ILE A 105 -18.23 -4.09 -7.12
CA ILE A 105 -17.65 -2.75 -7.28
C ILE A 105 -18.74 -1.82 -7.83
N ILE A 106 -18.97 -0.76 -7.09
CA ILE A 106 -19.98 0.26 -7.47
C ILE A 106 -19.28 1.38 -8.23
N GLU A 107 -18.14 1.85 -7.69
CA GLU A 107 -17.40 2.97 -8.25
C GLU A 107 -15.91 2.84 -7.96
N GLN A 108 -15.10 3.46 -8.80
CA GLN A 108 -13.64 3.49 -8.72
C GLN A 108 -13.15 4.93 -8.62
N TYR A 109 -12.16 5.20 -7.73
CA TYR A 109 -11.68 6.54 -7.45
C TYR A 109 -10.16 6.61 -7.46
N TYR A 110 -9.64 7.72 -7.97
CA TYR A 110 -8.23 8.06 -7.88
C TYR A 110 -8.08 9.44 -7.25
N GLN A 111 -7.27 9.56 -6.19
CA GLN A 111 -7.07 10.79 -5.43
C GLN A 111 -8.39 11.47 -5.00
N GLY A 112 -9.36 10.68 -4.57
CA GLY A 112 -10.66 11.17 -4.09
C GLY A 112 -11.68 11.54 -5.17
N HIS A 113 -11.34 11.41 -6.46
CA HIS A 113 -12.24 11.70 -7.58
C HIS A 113 -12.61 10.43 -8.34
N PRO A 114 -13.87 10.28 -8.80
CA PRO A 114 -14.23 9.19 -9.71
C PRO A 114 -13.32 9.17 -10.94
N ILE A 115 -12.88 7.98 -11.33
CA ILE A 115 -11.99 7.81 -12.49
C ILE A 115 -12.64 6.91 -13.54
N GLU A 116 -12.61 7.38 -14.79
CA GLU A 116 -13.17 6.61 -15.91
C GLU A 116 -12.18 5.55 -16.42
N PRO A 117 -12.70 4.38 -16.86
CA PRO A 117 -11.90 3.39 -17.56
C PRO A 117 -11.19 4.00 -18.77
N GLY A 118 -9.97 3.55 -19.04
CA GLY A 118 -9.16 4.07 -20.15
C GLY A 118 -8.29 5.27 -19.80
N THR A 119 -8.44 5.86 -18.59
CA THR A 119 -7.59 6.96 -18.14
C THR A 119 -6.15 6.50 -17.94
N GLU A 120 -5.18 7.25 -18.46
CA GLU A 120 -3.76 6.97 -18.24
C GLU A 120 -3.35 7.30 -16.79
N LEU A 121 -2.67 6.35 -16.15
CA LEU A 121 -2.13 6.46 -14.80
C LEU A 121 -0.66 6.03 -14.77
N VAL A 122 0.05 6.43 -13.73
CA VAL A 122 1.37 5.89 -13.41
C VAL A 122 1.21 4.51 -12.77
N LYS A 123 2.03 3.52 -13.16
CA LYS A 123 2.07 2.22 -12.48
C LYS A 123 2.33 2.40 -10.98
N GLY A 124 1.68 1.57 -10.16
CA GLY A 124 1.68 1.69 -8.71
C GLY A 124 0.76 2.80 -8.17
N SER A 125 -0.06 3.44 -9.03
CA SER A 125 -1.11 4.34 -8.54
C SER A 125 -2.12 3.57 -7.72
N LYS A 126 -2.56 4.18 -6.61
CA LYS A 126 -3.48 3.58 -5.66
C LYS A 126 -4.92 3.96 -5.99
N ILE A 127 -5.79 2.99 -6.11
CA ILE A 127 -7.20 3.13 -6.49
C ILE A 127 -8.08 2.77 -5.30
N MET A 128 -8.95 3.68 -4.89
CA MET A 128 -10.00 3.41 -3.92
C MET A 128 -11.19 2.78 -4.64
N LEU A 129 -11.77 1.74 -4.03
CA LEU A 129 -12.92 1.04 -4.56
C LEU A 129 -14.11 1.19 -3.63
N SER A 130 -15.23 1.71 -4.16
CA SER A 130 -16.51 1.65 -3.49
C SER A 130 -17.14 0.28 -3.71
N VAL A 131 -17.43 -0.44 -2.62
CA VAL A 131 -17.83 -1.85 -2.63
C VAL A 131 -19.19 -2.00 -1.97
N GLY A 132 -20.07 -2.79 -2.56
CA GLY A 132 -21.39 -3.09 -1.98
C GLY A 132 -21.28 -3.99 -0.76
N ILE A 133 -21.94 -3.60 0.35
CA ILE A 133 -21.96 -4.40 1.59
C ILE A 133 -22.93 -5.60 1.49
N GLY A 134 -23.92 -5.53 0.61
CA GLY A 134 -25.01 -6.52 0.52
C GLY A 134 -26.05 -6.33 1.61
N ASP A 135 -27.12 -7.09 1.52
CA ASP A 135 -28.22 -7.03 2.49
C ASP A 135 -27.86 -7.74 3.81
N ASP A 136 -26.97 -8.73 3.78
CA ASP A 136 -26.64 -9.61 4.92
C ASP A 136 -25.70 -9.00 5.95
N LYS A 137 -25.09 -7.87 5.73
CA LYS A 137 -24.12 -7.19 6.63
C LYS A 137 -23.25 -8.15 7.49
N THR A 138 -22.85 -9.28 6.89
CA THR A 138 -22.13 -10.35 7.59
C THR A 138 -20.71 -9.88 7.95
N ASP A 139 -20.37 -10.04 9.22
CA ASP A 139 -19.03 -9.75 9.70
C ASP A 139 -18.00 -10.71 9.07
N ILE A 140 -16.79 -10.22 8.87
CA ILE A 140 -15.68 -10.90 8.20
C ILE A 140 -14.70 -11.43 9.25
N LYS A 141 -14.21 -12.64 9.04
CA LYS A 141 -13.11 -13.20 9.83
C LYS A 141 -11.80 -12.59 9.36
N VAL A 142 -11.01 -12.06 10.29
CA VAL A 142 -9.68 -11.51 10.01
C VAL A 142 -8.74 -12.66 9.62
N PRO A 143 -8.06 -12.60 8.46
CA PRO A 143 -7.08 -13.61 8.08
C PRO A 143 -5.83 -13.51 8.96
N ASN A 144 -5.14 -14.64 9.16
CA ASN A 144 -3.85 -14.62 9.86
C ASN A 144 -2.75 -14.08 8.93
N LEU A 145 -2.11 -12.98 9.34
CA LEU A 145 -1.06 -12.31 8.59
C LEU A 145 0.32 -12.44 9.24
N ILE A 146 0.43 -13.10 10.39
CA ILE A 146 1.71 -13.26 11.11
C ILE A 146 2.72 -13.97 10.20
N GLY A 147 3.93 -13.43 10.12
CA GLY A 147 5.00 -13.93 9.26
C GLY A 147 4.88 -13.53 7.77
N LYS A 148 3.83 -12.82 7.38
CA LYS A 148 3.64 -12.36 5.99
C LYS A 148 4.35 -11.04 5.75
N PRO A 149 4.97 -10.84 4.55
CA PRO A 149 5.46 -9.54 4.13
C PRO A 149 4.30 -8.58 3.81
N ALA A 150 4.58 -7.27 3.82
CA ALA A 150 3.58 -6.21 3.68
C ALA A 150 2.67 -6.37 2.45
N GLU A 151 3.26 -6.63 1.28
CA GLU A 151 2.51 -6.75 0.02
C GLU A 151 1.54 -7.94 0.04
N GLU A 152 1.99 -9.11 0.55
CA GLU A 152 1.13 -10.28 0.67
C GLU A 152 0.00 -10.06 1.67
N ALA A 153 0.32 -9.41 2.79
CA ALA A 153 -0.66 -9.09 3.84
C ALA A 153 -1.75 -8.14 3.32
N LYS A 154 -1.36 -7.07 2.65
CA LYS A 154 -2.30 -6.11 2.04
C LYS A 154 -3.23 -6.83 1.05
N ARG A 155 -2.67 -7.67 0.19
CA ARG A 155 -3.44 -8.46 -0.77
C ARG A 155 -4.45 -9.39 -0.08
N LEU A 156 -4.04 -10.10 0.97
CA LEU A 156 -4.91 -11.00 1.72
C LEU A 156 -6.05 -10.25 2.42
N LEU A 157 -5.76 -9.08 3.01
CA LEU A 157 -6.78 -8.22 3.61
C LEU A 157 -7.78 -7.75 2.56
N ASN A 158 -7.34 -7.21 1.46
CA ASN A 158 -8.21 -6.72 0.39
C ASN A 158 -9.10 -7.85 -0.17
N LEU A 159 -8.54 -9.05 -0.39
CA LEU A 159 -9.31 -10.23 -0.82
C LEU A 159 -10.35 -10.69 0.22
N ALA A 160 -10.09 -10.45 1.50
CA ALA A 160 -11.03 -10.69 2.58
C ALA A 160 -12.05 -9.55 2.76
N GLY A 161 -11.90 -8.44 2.04
CA GLY A 161 -12.77 -7.26 2.18
C GLY A 161 -12.40 -6.37 3.36
N LEU A 162 -11.13 -6.37 3.74
CA LEU A 162 -10.54 -5.59 4.83
C LEU A 162 -9.46 -4.64 4.30
N ASN A 163 -9.09 -3.66 5.09
CA ASN A 163 -8.06 -2.69 4.74
C ASN A 163 -6.81 -2.86 5.60
N LEU A 164 -5.65 -2.56 5.02
CA LEU A 164 -4.42 -2.38 5.79
C LEU A 164 -4.48 -1.00 6.46
N GLY A 165 -4.29 -0.97 7.79
CA GLY A 165 -4.34 0.22 8.61
C GLY A 165 -2.96 0.83 8.85
N GLU A 166 -2.69 1.20 10.09
CA GLU A 166 -1.41 1.74 10.51
C GLU A 166 -0.32 0.66 10.45
N GLU A 167 0.81 1.03 9.87
CA GLU A 167 1.98 0.18 9.70
C GLU A 167 3.13 0.72 10.57
N VAL A 168 3.57 -0.06 11.55
CA VAL A 168 4.67 0.30 12.46
C VAL A 168 5.81 -0.70 12.31
N SER A 169 7.02 -0.20 12.05
CA SER A 169 8.25 -1.01 12.03
C SER A 169 8.92 -0.96 13.40
N GLU A 170 9.22 -2.12 13.98
CA GLU A 170 9.88 -2.24 15.29
C GLU A 170 11.40 -2.29 15.18
N ASP A 171 11.93 -2.53 14.00
CA ASP A 171 13.36 -2.46 13.72
C ASP A 171 13.67 -1.73 12.41
N SER A 172 14.95 -1.49 12.15
CA SER A 172 15.44 -0.72 11.01
C SER A 172 16.05 -1.57 9.90
N ASP A 173 15.71 -2.85 9.85
CA ASP A 173 16.20 -3.74 8.80
C ASP A 173 15.58 -3.40 7.43
N SER A 174 16.14 -3.93 6.37
CA SER A 174 15.62 -3.72 5.01
C SER A 174 14.22 -4.29 4.86
N ILE A 175 13.35 -3.56 4.17
CA ILE A 175 11.92 -3.88 3.99
C ILE A 175 11.67 -5.31 3.48
N GLN A 176 12.59 -5.86 2.69
CA GLN A 176 12.51 -7.23 2.16
C GLN A 176 12.56 -8.33 3.23
N TYR A 177 13.04 -8.01 4.44
CA TYR A 177 13.12 -8.94 5.56
C TYR A 177 12.02 -8.70 6.60
N MET A 178 11.19 -7.65 6.41
CA MET A 178 10.15 -7.27 7.34
C MET A 178 8.91 -8.13 7.13
N CYS A 179 8.48 -8.81 8.20
CA CYS A 179 7.26 -9.58 8.25
C CYS A 179 6.37 -9.11 9.41
N ILE A 180 5.06 -9.32 9.28
CA ILE A 180 4.12 -8.95 10.33
C ILE A 180 4.35 -9.82 11.56
N ARG A 181 4.60 -9.16 12.68
CA ARG A 181 4.71 -9.77 14.01
C ARG A 181 3.40 -9.69 14.77
N MET A 182 2.73 -8.56 14.73
CA MET A 182 1.48 -8.32 15.44
C MET A 182 0.45 -7.67 14.51
N MET A 183 -0.81 -7.93 14.78
CA MET A 183 -1.92 -7.35 14.06
C MET A 183 -3.10 -7.08 15.00
N SER A 184 -3.84 -6.01 14.74
CA SER A 184 -5.01 -5.63 15.54
C SER A 184 -6.13 -5.05 14.63
N PRO A 185 -7.34 -5.61 14.65
CA PRO A 185 -7.78 -6.83 15.35
C PRO A 185 -7.03 -8.11 14.92
N GLY A 186 -6.83 -9.04 15.84
CA GLY A 186 -6.13 -10.31 15.60
C GLY A 186 -6.98 -11.36 14.88
N PRO A 187 -6.34 -12.48 14.41
CA PRO A 187 -7.02 -13.50 13.59
C PRO A 187 -8.00 -14.38 14.37
N SER A 188 -7.78 -14.56 15.66
CA SER A 188 -8.63 -15.35 16.58
C SER A 188 -9.72 -14.51 17.21
N SER A 189 -9.60 -13.21 17.18
CA SER A 189 -10.61 -12.34 17.73
C SER A 189 -11.79 -12.16 16.76
N ASN A 190 -12.84 -11.69 17.30
CA ASN A 190 -14.14 -11.45 16.75
C ASN A 190 -14.17 -11.08 15.26
N LYS A 191 -15.21 -11.50 14.60
CA LYS A 191 -15.56 -11.02 13.26
C LYS A 191 -15.64 -9.50 13.25
N VAL A 192 -15.12 -8.89 12.22
CA VAL A 192 -15.11 -7.44 12.00
C VAL A 192 -15.98 -7.06 10.81
N LYS A 193 -16.38 -5.81 10.73
CA LYS A 193 -17.18 -5.31 9.60
C LYS A 193 -16.35 -5.26 8.33
N PRO A 194 -16.97 -5.43 7.14
CA PRO A 194 -16.31 -5.15 5.87
C PRO A 194 -15.69 -3.74 5.86
N GLY A 195 -14.51 -3.60 5.25
CA GLY A 195 -13.79 -2.33 5.21
C GLY A 195 -13.02 -1.95 6.47
N THR A 196 -13.07 -2.77 7.54
CA THR A 196 -12.28 -2.50 8.77
C THR A 196 -10.79 -2.45 8.45
N PHE A 197 -10.11 -1.47 9.05
CA PHE A 197 -8.66 -1.32 8.98
C PHE A 197 -7.98 -2.22 10.02
N ILE A 198 -6.98 -2.97 9.58
CA ILE A 198 -6.17 -3.87 10.42
C ILE A 198 -4.79 -3.24 10.56
N ASN A 199 -4.45 -2.79 11.75
CA ASN A 199 -3.14 -2.24 12.06
C ASN A 199 -2.12 -3.36 12.22
N VAL A 200 -0.89 -3.14 11.77
CA VAL A 200 0.16 -4.15 11.77
C VAL A 200 1.47 -3.61 12.30
N ARG A 201 2.25 -4.50 12.94
CA ARG A 201 3.63 -4.23 13.35
C ARG A 201 4.54 -5.23 12.66
N TYR A 202 5.62 -4.69 12.11
CA TYR A 202 6.63 -5.47 11.40
C TYR A 202 7.85 -5.69 12.26
N HIS A 203 8.45 -6.86 12.10
CA HIS A 203 9.75 -7.21 12.63
C HIS A 203 10.56 -7.95 11.58
N SER A 204 11.91 -7.91 11.67
CA SER A 204 12.77 -8.60 10.72
C SER A 204 12.71 -10.13 10.93
N ASN A 205 12.54 -10.87 9.83
CA ASN A 205 12.59 -12.34 9.85
C ASN A 205 14.02 -12.91 10.03
N ARG A 206 15.05 -12.04 10.06
CA ARG A 206 16.44 -12.43 10.31
C ARG A 206 16.77 -12.53 11.80
N THR A 207 16.03 -11.78 12.62
CA THR A 207 16.24 -11.68 14.06
C THR A 207 15.20 -12.41 14.88
N MET A 208 14.09 -12.85 14.27
CA MET A 208 12.97 -13.48 14.91
C MET A 208 12.56 -14.79 14.22
N ASP A 209 12.32 -15.84 15.00
CA ASP A 209 11.70 -17.07 14.52
C ASP A 209 10.17 -16.97 14.59
N PHE A 210 9.56 -16.53 13.51
CA PHE A 210 8.10 -16.36 13.42
C PHE A 210 7.31 -17.66 13.62
N ASN A 211 7.88 -18.83 13.34
CA ASN A 211 7.19 -20.10 13.54
C ASN A 211 7.01 -20.39 15.03
N LYS A 212 8.08 -20.16 15.80
CA LYS A 212 8.03 -20.34 17.26
C LYS A 212 7.07 -19.35 17.92
N GLU A 213 7.11 -18.08 17.50
CA GLU A 213 6.24 -17.04 18.03
C GLU A 213 4.77 -17.26 17.63
N MET A 214 4.53 -17.80 16.44
CA MET A 214 3.18 -18.18 16.00
C MET A 214 2.59 -19.26 16.90
N ASP A 215 3.37 -20.28 17.24
CA ASP A 215 2.92 -21.35 18.15
C ASP A 215 2.64 -20.80 19.54
N GLU A 216 3.47 -19.88 20.05
CA GLU A 216 3.25 -19.22 21.34
C GLU A 216 1.98 -18.35 21.33
N LEU A 217 1.76 -17.54 20.28
CA LEU A 217 0.55 -16.71 20.14
C LEU A 217 -0.73 -17.51 20.01
N LEU A 218 -0.69 -18.63 19.29
CA LEU A 218 -1.84 -19.54 19.18
C LEU A 218 -2.14 -20.25 20.52
N HIS A 219 -1.12 -20.45 21.36
CA HIS A 219 -1.30 -20.98 22.72
C HIS A 219 -1.77 -19.90 23.70
N GLU A 220 -1.30 -18.66 23.59
CA GLU A 220 -1.72 -17.54 24.46
C GLU A 220 -3.18 -17.13 24.21
N ASP A 221 -3.66 -17.14 22.97
CA ASP A 221 -5.06 -16.85 22.64
C ASP A 221 -6.05 -17.84 23.27
N SER A 222 -5.58 -19.01 23.68
CA SER A 222 -6.37 -19.97 24.45
C SER A 222 -6.46 -19.62 25.94
N VAL A 223 -5.62 -18.71 26.44
CA VAL A 223 -5.49 -18.37 27.86
C VAL A 223 -5.83 -16.91 28.19
N ILE A 224 -5.68 -15.97 27.26
CA ILE A 224 -5.83 -14.53 27.55
C ILE A 224 -6.85 -13.88 26.62
N ASN A 225 -8.10 -13.95 27.01
CA ASN A 225 -9.19 -13.14 26.45
C ASN A 225 -9.09 -11.70 27.00
N ARG A 226 -8.09 -10.92 26.61
CA ARG A 226 -8.02 -9.47 26.88
C ARG A 226 -7.56 -8.72 25.62
N PRO A 227 -8.42 -7.84 25.06
CA PRO A 227 -7.97 -6.88 24.05
C PRO A 227 -7.06 -5.88 24.74
N GLN A 228 -5.77 -5.85 24.39
CA GLN A 228 -4.98 -4.65 24.59
C GLN A 228 -5.51 -3.60 23.61
N SER A 229 -6.38 -2.74 24.11
CA SER A 229 -6.82 -1.55 23.43
C SER A 229 -5.61 -0.67 23.15
N PHE A 230 -5.23 -0.53 21.90
CA PHE A 230 -4.48 0.63 21.46
C PHE A 230 -5.37 1.84 21.73
N VAL A 231 -5.04 2.61 22.76
CA VAL A 231 -5.62 3.93 22.96
C VAL A 231 -5.10 4.77 21.80
N LEU A 232 -5.93 4.97 20.80
CA LEU A 232 -5.79 6.12 19.93
C LEU A 232 -5.95 7.33 20.84
N ASP A 233 -4.86 8.08 21.09
CA ASP A 233 -4.96 9.45 21.56
C ASP A 233 -5.76 10.21 20.53
N THR A 234 -7.04 10.32 20.81
CA THR A 234 -7.95 11.19 20.08
C THR A 234 -7.39 12.60 20.23
N ILE A 235 -6.81 13.13 19.18
CA ILE A 235 -6.62 14.57 19.05
C ILE A 235 -8.04 15.16 18.99
N THR A 236 -8.54 15.56 20.13
CA THR A 236 -9.73 16.37 20.23
C THR A 236 -9.34 17.78 19.82
N ASP A 237 -9.40 18.07 18.52
CA ASP A 237 -9.47 19.44 18.06
C ASP A 237 -10.85 19.98 18.47
N THR A 238 -10.84 20.71 19.59
CA THR A 238 -11.94 21.53 20.02
C THR A 238 -12.05 22.75 19.11
N PHE A 239 -12.82 22.62 18.03
CA PHE A 239 -13.43 23.76 17.37
C PHE A 239 -14.89 23.85 17.81
N THR A 240 -15.11 24.48 18.95
CA THR A 240 -16.41 25.02 19.32
C THR A 240 -16.36 26.54 19.14
N GLU A 241 -16.74 27.00 17.97
CA GLU A 241 -17.27 28.34 17.84
C GLU A 241 -18.80 28.26 17.83
N PRO A 242 -19.50 29.02 18.65
CA PRO A 242 -20.95 29.03 18.66
C PRO A 242 -21.47 29.78 17.43
N ILE A 243 -22.32 29.13 16.67
CA ILE A 243 -23.10 29.78 15.62
C ILE A 243 -24.14 30.67 16.35
N GLU A 244 -23.97 31.96 16.25
CA GLU A 244 -25.00 32.92 16.63
C GLU A 244 -26.21 32.71 15.71
N THR A 245 -27.30 32.27 16.32
CA THR A 245 -28.63 32.29 15.68
C THR A 245 -29.14 33.72 15.67
N THR A 246 -29.11 34.35 14.53
CA THR A 246 -29.88 35.57 14.31
C THR A 246 -31.32 35.19 14.03
N ASP A 247 -32.16 35.51 15.02
CA ASP A 247 -33.61 35.52 14.89
C ASP A 247 -34.01 36.50 13.78
N TYR A 248 -34.64 36.03 12.76
CA TYR A 248 -35.44 36.87 11.88
C TYR A 248 -36.89 36.80 12.36
N GLU A 249 -37.28 37.86 13.02
CA GLU A 249 -38.66 38.14 13.33
C GLU A 249 -39.48 38.27 12.04
N ASN A 250 -40.62 37.63 12.06
CA ASN A 250 -41.69 37.81 11.11
C ASN A 250 -42.27 39.22 11.26
N GLU A 251 -42.27 39.99 10.20
CA GLU A 251 -43.20 41.10 10.05
C GLU A 251 -44.15 40.73 8.93
N ASP A 252 -45.38 40.44 9.38
CA ASP A 252 -46.60 40.52 8.57
C ASP A 252 -46.79 41.95 8.17
N GLU A 253 -47.18 42.21 6.94
CA GLU A 253 -48.23 43.21 6.63
C GLU A 253 -48.55 43.20 5.12
N ASP A 254 -49.73 42.76 4.89
CA ASP A 254 -50.81 43.21 4.00
C ASP A 254 -50.50 44.23 2.88
N GLU A 255 -51.29 43.97 1.82
CA GLU A 255 -51.93 44.89 0.88
C GLU A 255 -51.47 44.90 -0.58
N PHE A 256 -52.42 44.48 -1.33
CA PHE A 256 -52.95 44.72 -2.67
C PHE A 256 -52.80 43.62 -3.67
#